data_8fa1c11d28536b30a7fb8407f98ebae1
#
_entry.id   8fa1c11d28536b30a7fb8407f98ebae1
#
_cell.length_a   1.000
_cell.length_b   1.000
_cell.length_c   1.000
_cell.angle_alpha   90.00
_cell.angle_beta   90.00
_cell.angle_gamma   90.00
#
_symmetry.space_group_name_H-M   'P 1'
#
loop_
_entity.id
_entity.type
_entity.pdbx_description
1 polymer ?
#
loop_
_entity_poly.entity_id
_entity_poly.type
_entity_poly.pdbx_seq_one_letter_code
_entity_poly.pdbx_strand_id
1 'polypeptide(L)'
;TGLSNPMKSFAHIEALLLKATPVDGGYLVNGTLPWVSNLGPDHYFGAIASVQVDGACAGREMMFMLRCDAPGVTLKTCPEFSGMEGTGTYSVHCKDLFVGSDDVVADPAKPYIARIRGGFVLLQCGIAAGIIQGAIDSMWAVEGQLGHVNQYLEDRPAELQAEFDALVARIMKLAETPFDTSTDYFIDVLDARAHGAELCLRAANSALMHQGARGYLMSSEVQRRVREAQFVAIVTPAIKHLRKEIARLSAEEMPA
;
A
#
# COMPACT_ATOMS: atom_id res chain seq x y z
N THR A 1 -2.73 5.59 -6.22
CA THR A 1 -1.48 6.37 -6.23
C THR A 1 -0.35 5.61 -6.90
N GLY A 2 0.53 6.30 -7.65
CA GLY A 2 1.74 5.74 -8.25
C GLY A 2 2.95 5.71 -7.30
N LEU A 3 2.74 5.59 -5.98
CA LEU A 3 3.81 5.72 -4.99
C LEU A 3 4.52 4.40 -4.61
N SER A 4 4.06 3.27 -5.13
CA SER A 4 4.66 1.95 -4.82
C SER A 4 6.13 1.87 -5.25
N ASN A 5 6.46 2.24 -6.49
CA ASN A 5 7.83 2.28 -6.98
C ASN A 5 8.68 3.34 -6.27
N PRO A 6 8.21 4.60 -6.07
CA PRO A 6 8.95 5.58 -5.28
C PRO A 6 9.31 5.12 -3.86
N MET A 7 8.39 4.51 -3.12
CA MET A 7 8.69 4.01 -1.78
C MET A 7 9.77 2.93 -1.77
N LYS A 8 9.79 2.05 -2.76
CA LYS A 8 10.85 1.06 -2.92
C LYS A 8 12.17 1.72 -3.33
N SER A 9 12.12 2.74 -4.19
CA SER A 9 13.32 3.47 -4.61
C SER A 9 13.97 4.21 -3.44
N PHE A 10 13.19 4.88 -2.61
CA PHE A 10 13.70 5.58 -1.42
C PHE A 10 14.24 4.63 -0.35
N ALA A 11 13.76 3.39 -0.31
CA ALA A 11 14.28 2.31 0.52
C ALA A 11 15.43 1.51 -0.13
N HIS A 12 15.99 1.99 -1.27
CA HIS A 12 17.07 1.35 -2.04
C HIS A 12 16.77 -0.11 -2.43
N ILE A 13 15.49 -0.41 -2.78
CA ILE A 13 15.06 -1.73 -3.24
C ILE A 13 15.07 -1.81 -4.76
N GLU A 14 14.64 -0.73 -5.45
CA GLU A 14 14.62 -0.64 -6.91
C GLU A 14 14.81 0.80 -7.38
N ALA A 15 15.17 1.02 -8.65
CA ALA A 15 15.25 2.36 -9.23
C ALA A 15 13.85 2.94 -9.54
N LEU A 16 13.76 4.26 -9.68
CA LEU A 16 12.55 4.92 -10.21
C LEU A 16 12.33 4.53 -11.68
N LEU A 17 11.10 4.13 -11.98
CA LEU A 17 10.69 3.65 -13.29
C LEU A 17 10.31 4.78 -14.26
N LEU A 18 9.85 5.92 -13.74
CA LEU A 18 9.58 7.11 -14.55
C LEU A 18 10.78 8.02 -14.55
N LYS A 19 11.07 8.57 -15.73
CA LYS A 19 12.14 9.54 -15.98
C LYS A 19 11.54 10.83 -16.54
N ALA A 20 11.95 11.98 -16.02
CA ALA A 20 11.47 13.29 -16.42
C ALA A 20 12.63 14.12 -16.97
N THR A 21 12.53 14.56 -18.22
CA THR A 21 13.51 15.45 -18.85
C THR A 21 12.95 16.88 -18.86
N PRO A 22 13.65 17.88 -18.31
CA PRO A 22 13.21 19.26 -18.35
C PRO A 22 13.08 19.75 -19.79
N VAL A 23 12.00 20.48 -20.07
CA VAL A 23 11.74 21.18 -21.33
C VAL A 23 11.15 22.54 -21.04
N ASP A 24 10.97 23.37 -22.06
CA ASP A 24 10.32 24.68 -21.90
C ASP A 24 8.88 24.48 -21.35
N GLY A 25 8.56 25.15 -20.25
CA GLY A 25 7.27 25.11 -19.57
C GLY A 25 6.98 23.87 -18.75
N GLY A 26 7.93 22.91 -18.58
CA GLY A 26 7.68 21.70 -17.79
C GLY A 26 8.65 20.55 -17.98
N TYR A 27 8.12 19.34 -18.12
CA TYR A 27 8.88 18.10 -18.24
C TYR A 27 8.27 17.16 -19.28
N LEU A 28 9.11 16.40 -19.98
CA LEU A 28 8.71 15.21 -20.73
C LEU A 28 8.97 13.97 -19.88
N VAL A 29 7.91 13.19 -19.60
CA VAL A 29 7.99 11.99 -18.75
C VAL A 29 7.86 10.73 -19.60
N ASN A 30 8.80 9.80 -19.37
CA ASN A 30 8.87 8.50 -20.02
C ASN A 30 9.02 7.37 -19.00
N GLY A 31 8.42 6.22 -19.28
CA GLY A 31 8.56 5.02 -18.47
C GLY A 31 7.25 4.27 -18.26
N THR A 32 7.28 3.24 -17.41
CA THR A 32 6.10 2.40 -17.15
C THR A 32 5.96 2.11 -15.66
N LEU A 33 4.77 2.33 -15.12
CA LEU A 33 4.37 1.85 -13.80
C LEU A 33 3.55 0.56 -14.00
N PRO A 34 4.02 -0.58 -13.53
CA PRO A 34 3.43 -1.87 -13.90
C PRO A 34 2.03 -2.07 -13.32
N TRP A 35 1.77 -1.59 -12.11
CA TRP A 35 0.51 -1.84 -11.39
C TRP A 35 0.10 -0.61 -10.58
N VAL A 36 -0.89 0.10 -11.08
CA VAL A 36 -1.51 1.25 -10.38
C VAL A 36 -2.99 0.97 -10.24
N SER A 37 -3.47 0.87 -9.02
CA SER A 37 -4.86 0.55 -8.72
C SER A 37 -5.74 1.78 -8.62
N ASN A 38 -7.06 1.56 -8.74
CA ASN A 38 -8.10 2.58 -8.68
C ASN A 38 -7.98 3.61 -9.81
N LEU A 39 -7.78 3.11 -11.03
CA LEU A 39 -7.69 3.92 -12.23
C LEU A 39 -8.86 3.69 -13.19
N GLY A 40 -9.13 4.71 -13.97
CA GLY A 40 -10.03 4.76 -15.12
C GLY A 40 -9.56 5.85 -16.09
N PRO A 41 -10.17 5.97 -17.28
CA PRO A 41 -9.74 6.94 -18.30
C PRO A 41 -9.76 8.40 -17.82
N ASP A 42 -10.71 8.75 -16.95
CA ASP A 42 -10.93 10.09 -16.40
C ASP A 42 -10.27 10.33 -15.04
N HIS A 43 -9.50 9.34 -14.56
CA HIS A 43 -8.82 9.43 -13.28
C HIS A 43 -7.45 10.15 -13.40
N TYR A 44 -6.96 10.60 -12.25
CA TYR A 44 -5.61 11.12 -12.08
C TYR A 44 -5.00 10.65 -10.76
N PHE A 45 -3.68 10.65 -10.69
CA PHE A 45 -2.98 10.21 -9.48
C PHE A 45 -1.60 10.86 -9.36
N GLY A 46 -1.08 10.94 -8.14
CA GLY A 46 0.28 11.40 -7.89
C GLY A 46 1.31 10.35 -8.32
N ALA A 47 2.29 10.78 -9.11
CA ALA A 47 3.42 9.99 -9.58
C ALA A 47 4.75 10.71 -9.30
N ILE A 48 5.85 9.94 -9.29
CA ILE A 48 7.20 10.47 -9.05
C ILE A 48 8.12 9.98 -10.18
N ALA A 49 8.92 10.90 -10.72
CA ALA A 49 9.91 10.60 -11.72
C ALA A 49 11.31 11.09 -11.29
N SER A 50 12.34 10.37 -11.72
CA SER A 50 13.74 10.81 -11.61
C SER A 50 14.01 11.87 -12.68
N VAL A 51 14.53 13.01 -12.27
CA VAL A 51 14.89 14.09 -13.22
C VAL A 51 16.17 13.74 -13.93
N GLN A 52 16.17 13.88 -15.28
CA GLN A 52 17.30 13.61 -16.15
C GLN A 52 17.78 14.93 -16.78
N VAL A 53 19.08 15.18 -16.73
CA VAL A 53 19.73 16.30 -17.42
C VAL A 53 20.86 15.72 -18.28
N ASP A 54 20.89 16.06 -19.56
CA ASP A 54 21.86 15.54 -20.54
C ASP A 54 21.93 13.99 -20.57
N GLY A 55 20.76 13.33 -20.35
CA GLY A 55 20.64 11.87 -20.34
C GLY A 55 21.10 11.21 -19.03
N ALA A 56 21.60 11.96 -18.05
CA ALA A 56 22.03 11.45 -16.75
C ALA A 56 21.04 11.84 -15.63
N CYS A 57 20.98 11.02 -14.57
CA CYS A 57 20.18 11.33 -13.39
C CYS A 57 20.74 12.59 -12.69
N ALA A 58 19.89 13.59 -12.49
CA ALA A 58 20.25 14.86 -11.84
C ALA A 58 20.34 14.77 -10.31
N GLY A 59 20.19 13.57 -9.72
CA GLY A 59 20.22 13.36 -8.27
C GLY A 59 18.97 13.87 -7.53
N ARG A 60 17.92 14.24 -8.25
CA ARG A 60 16.65 14.70 -7.69
C ARG A 60 15.44 14.04 -8.37
N GLU A 61 14.35 14.03 -7.66
CA GLU A 61 13.06 13.52 -8.13
C GLU A 61 12.01 14.63 -8.10
N MET A 62 11.06 14.57 -9.01
CA MET A 62 9.88 15.43 -9.01
C MET A 62 8.61 14.62 -8.79
N MET A 63 7.65 15.17 -8.05
CA MET A 63 6.30 14.63 -7.89
C MET A 63 5.33 15.48 -8.71
N PHE A 64 4.42 14.82 -9.41
CA PHE A 64 3.45 15.45 -10.28
C PHE A 64 2.11 14.73 -10.29
N MET A 65 1.08 15.43 -10.75
CA MET A 65 -0.23 14.85 -11.03
C MET A 65 -0.24 14.27 -12.45
N LEU A 66 -0.53 12.97 -12.57
CA LEU A 66 -0.67 12.29 -13.85
C LEU A 66 -2.15 12.07 -14.14
N ARG A 67 -2.62 12.56 -15.28
CA ARG A 67 -3.96 12.31 -15.81
C ARG A 67 -3.94 11.09 -16.71
N CYS A 68 -4.87 10.17 -16.50
CA CYS A 68 -4.92 8.91 -17.25
C CYS A 68 -5.32 9.10 -18.73
N ASP A 69 -6.02 10.20 -19.05
CA ASP A 69 -6.46 10.58 -20.42
C ASP A 69 -5.46 11.54 -21.12
N ALA A 70 -4.34 11.89 -20.48
CA ALA A 70 -3.38 12.83 -21.06
C ALA A 70 -2.71 12.24 -22.32
N PRO A 71 -2.43 13.08 -23.35
CA PRO A 71 -1.61 12.68 -24.48
C PRO A 71 -0.26 12.10 -24.00
N GLY A 72 0.11 10.93 -24.52
CA GLY A 72 1.33 10.24 -24.09
C GLY A 72 1.09 9.21 -22.98
N VAL A 73 -0.11 9.10 -22.42
CA VAL A 73 -0.49 8.07 -21.44
C VAL A 73 -1.26 6.94 -22.12
N THR A 74 -0.92 5.69 -21.78
CA THR A 74 -1.67 4.51 -22.19
C THR A 74 -1.88 3.61 -20.99
N LEU A 75 -3.14 3.31 -20.68
CA LEU A 75 -3.52 2.30 -19.70
C LEU A 75 -3.61 0.93 -20.38
N LYS A 76 -2.90 -0.06 -19.85
CA LYS A 76 -2.99 -1.45 -20.30
C LYS A 76 -3.52 -2.33 -19.18
N THR A 77 -4.37 -3.28 -19.52
CA THR A 77 -4.87 -4.28 -18.57
C THR A 77 -3.71 -5.10 -18.00
N CYS A 78 -3.82 -5.41 -16.72
CA CYS A 78 -2.87 -6.29 -16.03
C CYS A 78 -3.22 -7.77 -16.27
N PRO A 79 -2.26 -8.70 -16.02
CA PRO A 79 -2.57 -10.11 -15.88
C PRO A 79 -3.62 -10.35 -14.80
N GLU A 80 -4.26 -11.51 -14.84
CA GLU A 80 -5.17 -11.96 -13.78
C GLU A 80 -4.38 -12.15 -12.47
N PHE A 81 -4.88 -11.53 -11.40
CA PHE A 81 -4.32 -11.66 -10.06
C PHE A 81 -5.14 -12.68 -9.25
N SER A 82 -4.59 -13.19 -8.16
CA SER A 82 -5.29 -14.14 -7.29
C SER A 82 -6.43 -13.51 -6.47
N GLY A 83 -6.55 -12.20 -6.48
CA GLY A 83 -7.58 -11.43 -5.78
C GLY A 83 -7.52 -9.95 -6.16
N MET A 84 -8.43 -9.13 -5.60
CA MET A 84 -8.51 -7.69 -5.84
C MET A 84 -8.94 -7.33 -7.28
N GLU A 85 -9.75 -8.17 -7.92
CA GLU A 85 -10.17 -8.04 -9.32
C GLU A 85 -10.94 -6.73 -9.58
N GLY A 86 -11.72 -6.28 -8.60
CA GLY A 86 -12.52 -5.04 -8.68
C GLY A 86 -11.73 -3.74 -8.48
N THR A 87 -10.40 -3.78 -8.33
CA THR A 87 -9.61 -2.59 -7.96
C THR A 87 -9.30 -1.64 -9.11
N GLY A 88 -9.65 -1.97 -10.36
CA GLY A 88 -9.32 -1.14 -11.53
C GLY A 88 -7.80 -0.91 -11.63
N THR A 89 -7.02 -2.00 -11.61
CA THR A 89 -5.55 -1.94 -11.67
C THR A 89 -5.07 -1.99 -13.11
N TYR A 90 -4.20 -1.04 -13.47
CA TYR A 90 -3.62 -0.93 -14.82
C TYR A 90 -2.10 -0.82 -14.77
N SER A 91 -1.46 -1.25 -15.87
CA SER A 91 -0.10 -0.83 -16.22
C SER A 91 -0.21 0.53 -16.93
N VAL A 92 0.51 1.53 -16.40
CA VAL A 92 0.50 2.89 -16.94
C VAL A 92 1.79 3.12 -17.73
N HIS A 93 1.65 3.34 -19.03
CA HIS A 93 2.76 3.62 -19.94
C HIS A 93 2.78 5.10 -20.27
N CYS A 94 3.90 5.77 -19.96
CA CYS A 94 4.16 7.15 -20.34
C CYS A 94 5.17 7.19 -21.48
N LYS A 95 4.79 7.83 -22.58
CA LYS A 95 5.66 8.08 -23.72
C LYS A 95 5.54 9.55 -24.11
N ASP A 96 6.63 10.28 -23.87
CA ASP A 96 6.71 11.72 -24.10
C ASP A 96 5.53 12.50 -23.49
N LEU A 97 5.09 12.05 -22.30
CA LEU A 97 4.04 12.72 -21.54
C LEU A 97 4.52 14.10 -21.11
N PHE A 98 3.87 15.15 -21.61
CA PHE A 98 4.15 16.51 -21.16
C PHE A 98 3.47 16.77 -19.81
N VAL A 99 4.26 17.17 -18.83
CA VAL A 99 3.82 17.59 -17.49
C VAL A 99 4.14 19.08 -17.36
N GLY A 100 3.12 19.93 -17.39
CA GLY A 100 3.27 21.37 -17.21
C GLY A 100 3.66 21.74 -15.78
N SER A 101 4.18 22.93 -15.59
CA SER A 101 4.56 23.46 -14.27
C SER A 101 3.42 23.41 -13.25
N ASP A 102 2.17 23.60 -13.70
CA ASP A 102 0.98 23.59 -12.84
C ASP A 102 0.60 22.20 -12.32
N ASP A 103 1.05 21.13 -13.01
CA ASP A 103 0.86 19.74 -12.59
C ASP A 103 1.98 19.26 -11.66
N VAL A 104 3.06 20.03 -11.48
CA VAL A 104 4.16 19.69 -10.57
C VAL A 104 3.75 19.96 -9.12
N VAL A 105 3.70 18.91 -8.31
CA VAL A 105 3.36 18.98 -6.87
C VAL A 105 4.58 19.40 -6.06
N ALA A 106 5.74 18.84 -6.36
CA ALA A 106 7.00 19.16 -5.67
C ALA A 106 8.23 18.82 -6.53
N ASP A 107 9.19 19.74 -6.57
CA ASP A 107 10.50 19.58 -7.16
C ASP A 107 11.54 20.36 -6.34
N PRO A 108 12.41 19.69 -5.54
CA PRO A 108 12.54 18.24 -5.37
C PRO A 108 11.40 17.59 -4.58
N ALA A 109 11.08 16.32 -4.88
CA ALA A 109 9.98 15.59 -4.26
C ALA A 109 10.27 15.08 -2.86
N LYS A 110 11.53 14.76 -2.52
CA LYS A 110 11.91 14.12 -1.24
C LYS A 110 11.39 14.84 0.01
N PRO A 111 11.53 16.19 0.16
CA PRO A 111 11.02 16.88 1.35
C PRO A 111 9.51 16.77 1.50
N TYR A 112 8.79 16.85 0.38
CA TYR A 112 7.33 16.69 0.39
C TYR A 112 6.92 15.26 0.78
N ILE A 113 7.57 14.24 0.20
CA ILE A 113 7.31 12.84 0.54
C ILE A 113 7.63 12.55 2.00
N ALA A 114 8.71 13.07 2.55
CA ALA A 114 9.04 12.92 3.96
C ALA A 114 7.90 13.41 4.87
N ARG A 115 7.24 14.49 4.49
CA ARG A 115 6.11 15.08 5.22
C ARG A 115 4.84 14.23 5.14
N ILE A 116 4.54 13.60 3.98
CA ILE A 116 3.25 12.89 3.77
C ILE A 116 3.33 11.38 4.00
N ARG A 117 4.55 10.80 4.10
CA ARG A 117 4.74 9.34 4.11
C ARG A 117 4.03 8.63 5.26
N GLY A 118 3.99 9.25 6.46
CA GLY A 118 3.30 8.70 7.63
C GLY A 118 1.80 8.54 7.36
N GLY A 119 1.13 9.62 6.96
CA GLY A 119 -0.29 9.60 6.61
C GLY A 119 -0.60 8.64 5.45
N PHE A 120 0.28 8.56 4.43
CA PHE A 120 0.12 7.63 3.33
C PHE A 120 0.15 6.16 3.78
N VAL A 121 1.07 5.79 4.68
CA VAL A 121 1.14 4.42 5.22
C VAL A 121 -0.06 4.11 6.11
N LEU A 122 -0.52 5.08 6.93
CA LEU A 122 -1.71 4.91 7.77
C LEU A 122 -2.98 4.66 6.94
N LEU A 123 -3.17 5.34 5.80
CA LEU A 123 -4.30 5.08 4.89
C LEU A 123 -4.34 3.61 4.42
N GLN A 124 -3.20 2.97 4.26
CA GLN A 124 -3.14 1.57 3.86
C GLN A 124 -3.54 0.59 4.97
N CYS A 125 -3.49 1.01 6.24
CA CYS A 125 -3.99 0.20 7.34
C CYS A 125 -5.50 -0.07 7.20
N GLY A 126 -6.25 0.83 6.54
CA GLY A 126 -7.68 0.64 6.26
C GLY A 126 -7.99 -0.60 5.40
N ILE A 127 -7.08 -0.97 4.49
CA ILE A 127 -7.23 -2.19 3.67
C ILE A 127 -7.20 -3.43 4.57
N ALA A 128 -6.20 -3.51 5.46
CA ALA A 128 -6.09 -4.58 6.44
C ALA A 128 -7.30 -4.63 7.38
N ALA A 129 -7.70 -3.46 7.91
CA ALA A 129 -8.81 -3.34 8.85
C ALA A 129 -10.12 -3.90 8.30
N GLY A 130 -10.46 -3.59 7.04
CA GLY A 130 -11.68 -4.12 6.41
C GLY A 130 -11.67 -5.63 6.25
N ILE A 131 -10.52 -6.23 5.91
CA ILE A 131 -10.40 -7.68 5.76
C ILE A 131 -10.43 -8.37 7.12
N ILE A 132 -9.75 -7.82 8.14
CA ILE A 132 -9.74 -8.36 9.51
C ILE A 132 -11.16 -8.38 10.08
N GLN A 133 -11.87 -7.25 10.04
CA GLN A 133 -13.24 -7.19 10.53
C GLN A 133 -14.14 -8.19 9.80
N GLY A 134 -14.09 -8.22 8.46
CA GLY A 134 -14.89 -9.17 7.70
C GLY A 134 -14.53 -10.65 7.98
N ALA A 135 -13.29 -10.95 8.32
CA ALA A 135 -12.89 -12.29 8.75
C ALA A 135 -13.49 -12.65 10.13
N ILE A 136 -13.41 -11.72 11.09
CA ILE A 136 -13.98 -11.88 12.43
C ILE A 136 -15.51 -12.05 12.35
N ASP A 137 -16.20 -11.24 11.54
CA ASP A 137 -17.64 -11.35 11.30
C ASP A 137 -18.03 -12.74 10.75
N SER A 138 -17.18 -13.28 9.85
CA SER A 138 -17.37 -14.62 9.31
C SER A 138 -17.19 -15.73 10.37
N MET A 139 -16.32 -15.54 11.36
CA MET A 139 -16.17 -16.45 12.48
C MET A 139 -17.40 -16.41 13.40
N TRP A 140 -17.87 -15.21 13.74
CA TRP A 140 -19.10 -15.03 14.52
C TRP A 140 -20.33 -15.65 13.85
N ALA A 141 -20.45 -15.54 12.53
CA ALA A 141 -21.58 -16.09 11.78
C ALA A 141 -21.75 -17.60 11.94
N VAL A 142 -20.70 -18.34 12.26
CA VAL A 142 -20.76 -19.81 12.45
C VAL A 142 -20.62 -20.22 13.92
N GLU A 143 -20.39 -19.31 14.83
CA GLU A 143 -20.14 -19.61 16.25
C GLU A 143 -21.32 -20.36 16.89
N GLY A 144 -22.56 -19.99 16.56
CA GLY A 144 -23.76 -20.66 17.08
C GLY A 144 -23.89 -22.14 16.66
N GLN A 145 -23.36 -22.51 15.49
CA GLN A 145 -23.43 -23.87 14.95
C GLN A 145 -22.18 -24.68 15.22
N LEU A 146 -21.03 -24.10 15.13
CA LEU A 146 -19.72 -24.76 15.15
C LEU A 146 -18.88 -24.43 16.38
N GLY A 147 -19.35 -23.53 17.25
CA GLY A 147 -18.59 -23.09 18.43
C GLY A 147 -18.14 -24.25 19.34
N HIS A 148 -18.93 -25.33 19.43
CA HIS A 148 -18.59 -26.52 20.21
C HIS A 148 -17.34 -27.27 19.66
N VAL A 149 -17.01 -27.12 18.38
CA VAL A 149 -15.79 -27.67 17.75
C VAL A 149 -14.73 -26.57 17.64
N ASN A 150 -15.11 -25.35 17.21
CA ASN A 150 -14.20 -24.23 17.00
C ASN A 150 -13.50 -23.76 18.29
N GLN A 151 -14.05 -24.09 19.47
CA GLN A 151 -13.40 -23.80 20.77
C GLN A 151 -11.99 -24.41 20.92
N TYR A 152 -11.62 -25.38 20.07
CA TYR A 152 -10.29 -26.01 20.08
C TYR A 152 -9.31 -25.37 19.08
N LEU A 153 -9.74 -24.34 18.32
CA LEU A 153 -8.86 -23.53 17.47
C LEU A 153 -8.10 -22.51 18.33
N GLU A 154 -6.89 -22.16 17.91
CA GLU A 154 -6.03 -21.18 18.62
C GLU A 154 -6.69 -19.81 18.70
N ASP A 155 -7.23 -19.31 17.58
CA ASP A 155 -7.82 -17.97 17.51
C ASP A 155 -9.34 -18.04 17.71
N ARG A 156 -9.82 -17.32 18.71
CA ARG A 156 -11.26 -17.12 18.93
C ARG A 156 -11.69 -15.75 18.40
N PRO A 157 -12.94 -15.60 17.90
CA PRO A 157 -13.37 -14.32 17.33
C PRO A 157 -13.30 -13.16 18.33
N ALA A 158 -13.56 -13.39 19.61
CA ALA A 158 -13.46 -12.36 20.66
C ALA A 158 -12.02 -11.90 20.91
N GLU A 159 -11.05 -12.81 20.84
CA GLU A 159 -9.62 -12.51 21.04
C GLU A 159 -9.07 -11.70 19.86
N LEU A 160 -9.40 -12.14 18.64
CA LEU A 160 -9.02 -11.38 17.43
C LEU A 160 -9.68 -10.00 17.40
N GLN A 161 -10.95 -9.89 17.86
CA GLN A 161 -11.61 -8.59 17.94
C GLN A 161 -10.91 -7.67 18.94
N ALA A 162 -10.52 -8.14 20.10
CA ALA A 162 -9.83 -7.34 21.10
C ALA A 162 -8.46 -6.84 20.58
N GLU A 163 -7.68 -7.71 19.90
CA GLU A 163 -6.41 -7.32 19.27
C GLU A 163 -6.63 -6.31 18.14
N PHE A 164 -7.65 -6.52 17.33
CA PHE A 164 -8.02 -5.60 16.24
C PHE A 164 -8.45 -4.24 16.76
N ASP A 165 -9.28 -4.19 17.81
CA ASP A 165 -9.73 -2.94 18.44
C ASP A 165 -8.54 -2.13 19.00
N ALA A 166 -7.57 -2.82 19.63
CA ALA A 166 -6.34 -2.20 20.10
C ALA A 166 -5.49 -1.63 18.95
N LEU A 167 -5.38 -2.37 17.84
CA LEU A 167 -4.69 -1.91 16.63
C LEU A 167 -5.39 -0.67 16.03
N VAL A 168 -6.70 -0.68 15.91
CA VAL A 168 -7.49 0.46 15.40
C VAL A 168 -7.29 1.68 16.29
N ALA A 169 -7.36 1.53 17.60
CA ALA A 169 -7.11 2.62 18.55
C ALA A 169 -5.71 3.24 18.38
N ARG A 170 -4.67 2.39 18.18
CA ARG A 170 -3.31 2.84 17.89
C ARG A 170 -3.23 3.62 16.57
N ILE A 171 -3.83 3.10 15.49
CA ILE A 171 -3.86 3.76 14.18
C ILE A 171 -4.55 5.12 14.26
N MET A 172 -5.69 5.20 14.94
CA MET A 172 -6.42 6.46 15.11
C MET A 172 -5.60 7.50 15.87
N LYS A 173 -4.89 7.09 16.92
CA LYS A 173 -3.99 7.98 17.65
C LYS A 173 -2.85 8.50 16.77
N LEU A 174 -2.22 7.65 15.98
CA LEU A 174 -1.17 8.06 15.03
C LEU A 174 -1.72 8.99 13.94
N ALA A 175 -2.97 8.84 13.56
CA ALA A 175 -3.63 9.67 12.55
C ALA A 175 -3.95 11.10 13.04
N GLU A 176 -3.83 11.40 14.34
CA GLU A 176 -3.97 12.76 14.85
C GLU A 176 -2.84 13.69 14.38
N THR A 177 -1.64 13.13 14.09
CA THR A 177 -0.47 13.88 13.63
C THR A 177 0.12 13.30 12.34
N PRO A 178 -0.64 13.19 11.22
CA PRO A 178 -0.26 12.42 10.03
C PRO A 178 0.94 13.03 9.27
N PHE A 179 1.34 14.24 9.62
CA PHE A 179 2.46 14.99 9.02
C PHE A 179 3.67 15.09 9.95
N ASP A 180 3.68 14.38 11.07
CA ASP A 180 4.85 14.28 11.92
C ASP A 180 5.99 13.59 11.14
N THR A 181 7.17 14.20 11.15
CA THR A 181 8.35 13.72 10.40
C THR A 181 9.41 13.10 11.32
N SER A 182 9.14 13.00 12.62
CA SER A 182 10.05 12.37 13.57
C SER A 182 10.26 10.89 13.26
N THR A 183 11.45 10.38 13.57
CA THR A 183 11.81 8.99 13.30
C THR A 183 10.97 8.04 14.15
N ASP A 184 10.80 8.32 15.43
CA ASP A 184 10.00 7.52 16.36
C ASP A 184 8.56 7.37 15.88
N TYR A 185 7.92 8.49 15.48
CA TYR A 185 6.58 8.45 14.92
C TYR A 185 6.50 7.57 13.67
N PHE A 186 7.48 7.71 12.77
CA PHE A 186 7.46 6.93 11.53
C PHE A 186 7.71 5.44 11.78
N ILE A 187 8.57 5.08 12.74
CA ILE A 187 8.74 3.68 13.20
C ILE A 187 7.41 3.13 13.71
N ASP A 188 6.69 3.89 14.55
CA ASP A 188 5.38 3.48 15.08
C ASP A 188 4.34 3.26 13.99
N VAL A 189 4.32 4.13 12.96
CA VAL A 189 3.45 3.98 11.79
C VAL A 189 3.77 2.72 10.99
N LEU A 190 5.07 2.46 10.75
CA LEU A 190 5.51 1.26 10.03
C LEU A 190 5.18 -0.02 10.79
N ASP A 191 5.36 0.00 12.12
CA ASP A 191 5.05 -1.15 12.97
C ASP A 191 3.54 -1.42 13.05
N ALA A 192 2.70 -0.39 13.21
CA ALA A 192 1.25 -0.53 13.15
C ALA A 192 0.78 -1.12 11.81
N ARG A 193 1.41 -0.70 10.69
CA ARG A 193 1.12 -1.25 9.36
C ARG A 193 1.59 -2.70 9.21
N ALA A 194 2.73 -3.07 9.78
CA ALA A 194 3.23 -4.45 9.77
C ALA A 194 2.34 -5.35 10.61
N HIS A 195 2.00 -4.94 11.85
CA HIS A 195 1.06 -5.66 12.71
C HIS A 195 -0.30 -5.85 12.02
N GLY A 196 -0.85 -4.80 11.40
CA GLY A 196 -2.10 -4.91 10.64
C GLY A 196 -2.04 -5.93 9.51
N ALA A 197 -0.91 -6.04 8.79
CA ALA A 197 -0.75 -7.02 7.73
C ALA A 197 -0.63 -8.47 8.28
N GLU A 198 0.06 -8.66 9.40
CA GLU A 198 0.22 -9.97 10.04
C GLU A 198 -1.11 -10.44 10.66
N LEU A 199 -1.80 -9.56 11.38
CA LEU A 199 -3.13 -9.84 11.92
C LEU A 199 -4.15 -10.14 10.80
N CYS A 200 -4.06 -9.43 9.65
CA CYS A 200 -4.91 -9.68 8.50
C CYS A 200 -4.74 -11.11 7.94
N LEU A 201 -3.50 -11.58 7.79
CA LEU A 201 -3.21 -12.96 7.37
C LEU A 201 -3.76 -13.97 8.39
N ARG A 202 -3.53 -13.73 9.68
CA ARG A 202 -3.97 -14.62 10.76
C ARG A 202 -5.50 -14.68 10.83
N ALA A 203 -6.18 -13.54 10.85
CA ALA A 203 -7.63 -13.47 10.93
C ALA A 203 -8.32 -14.15 9.73
N ALA A 204 -7.82 -13.91 8.51
CA ALA A 204 -8.38 -14.52 7.29
C ALA A 204 -8.22 -16.05 7.30
N ASN A 205 -7.05 -16.56 7.70
CA ASN A 205 -6.83 -18.01 7.84
C ASN A 205 -7.66 -18.61 8.97
N SER A 206 -7.78 -17.94 10.12
CA SER A 206 -8.62 -18.39 11.23
C SER A 206 -10.09 -18.46 10.83
N ALA A 207 -10.60 -17.46 10.08
CA ALA A 207 -11.95 -17.50 9.54
C ALA A 207 -12.17 -18.71 8.62
N LEU A 208 -11.18 -19.07 7.79
CA LEU A 208 -11.25 -20.28 6.96
C LEU A 208 -11.37 -21.55 7.80
N MET A 209 -10.56 -21.67 8.88
CA MET A 209 -10.63 -22.81 9.78
C MET A 209 -11.98 -22.90 10.49
N HIS A 210 -12.53 -21.77 10.97
CA HIS A 210 -13.85 -21.71 11.59
C HIS A 210 -14.99 -22.11 10.66
N GLN A 211 -14.93 -21.75 9.39
CA GLN A 211 -15.93 -22.09 8.36
C GLN A 211 -15.77 -23.54 7.85
N GLY A 212 -14.58 -24.10 7.97
CA GLY A 212 -14.28 -25.45 7.46
C GLY A 212 -14.45 -25.57 5.94
N ALA A 213 -14.90 -26.72 5.46
CA ALA A 213 -15.00 -27.03 4.03
C ALA A 213 -15.87 -26.02 3.23
N ARG A 214 -16.88 -25.42 3.84
CA ARG A 214 -17.71 -24.40 3.19
C ARG A 214 -16.91 -23.13 2.87
N GLY A 215 -15.99 -22.75 3.76
CA GLY A 215 -15.10 -21.62 3.57
C GLY A 215 -14.08 -21.84 2.46
N TYR A 216 -13.80 -23.09 2.10
CA TYR A 216 -12.78 -23.43 1.08
C TYR A 216 -13.29 -23.34 -0.36
N LEU A 217 -14.58 -23.13 -0.58
CA LEU A 217 -15.14 -22.94 -1.91
C LEU A 217 -14.67 -21.60 -2.51
N MET A 218 -14.32 -21.59 -3.79
CA MET A 218 -13.91 -20.37 -4.49
C MET A 218 -14.96 -19.24 -4.47
N SER A 219 -16.24 -19.60 -4.38
CA SER A 219 -17.36 -18.67 -4.23
C SER A 219 -17.55 -18.14 -2.81
N SER A 220 -16.83 -18.68 -1.83
CA SER A 220 -16.91 -18.25 -0.43
C SER A 220 -16.24 -16.88 -0.25
N GLU A 221 -16.90 -16.00 0.51
CA GLU A 221 -16.30 -14.72 0.92
C GLU A 221 -15.04 -14.91 1.78
N VAL A 222 -15.01 -15.97 2.58
CA VAL A 222 -13.85 -16.30 3.41
C VAL A 222 -12.64 -16.64 2.54
N GLN A 223 -12.83 -17.46 1.49
CA GLN A 223 -11.78 -17.80 0.54
C GLN A 223 -11.29 -16.56 -0.22
N ARG A 224 -12.18 -15.64 -0.56
CA ARG A 224 -11.80 -14.35 -1.16
C ARG A 224 -10.93 -13.55 -0.18
N ARG A 225 -11.33 -13.42 1.08
CA ARG A 225 -10.55 -12.69 2.10
C ARG A 225 -9.16 -13.27 2.35
N VAL A 226 -9.00 -14.60 2.27
CA VAL A 226 -7.66 -15.23 2.35
C VAL A 226 -6.75 -14.72 1.23
N ARG A 227 -7.24 -14.67 -0.01
CA ARG A 227 -6.46 -14.14 -1.15
C ARG A 227 -6.19 -12.64 -1.02
N GLU A 228 -7.17 -11.87 -0.56
CA GLU A 228 -7.03 -10.43 -0.31
C GLU A 228 -6.04 -10.14 0.82
N ALA A 229 -6.03 -10.94 1.88
CA ALA A 229 -5.06 -10.82 2.98
C ALA A 229 -3.61 -11.04 2.50
N GLN A 230 -3.38 -11.97 1.57
CA GLN A 230 -2.07 -12.15 0.93
C GLN A 230 -1.63 -10.88 0.19
N PHE A 231 -2.56 -10.20 -0.49
CA PHE A 231 -2.24 -8.92 -1.13
C PHE A 231 -1.83 -7.85 -0.10
N VAL A 232 -2.51 -7.75 1.04
CA VAL A 232 -2.15 -6.80 2.10
C VAL A 232 -0.71 -7.01 2.59
N ALA A 233 -0.26 -8.25 2.67
CA ALA A 233 1.09 -8.60 3.12
C ALA A 233 2.19 -8.21 2.11
N ILE A 234 1.86 -8.15 0.81
CA ILE A 234 2.84 -7.91 -0.27
C ILE A 234 2.71 -6.54 -0.94
N VAL A 235 1.58 -5.84 -0.81
CA VAL A 235 1.44 -4.48 -1.36
C VAL A 235 2.43 -3.53 -0.69
N THR A 236 2.99 -2.61 -1.48
CA THR A 236 4.05 -1.71 -1.01
C THR A 236 3.51 -0.64 -0.04
N PRO A 237 4.13 -0.47 1.16
CA PRO A 237 5.27 -1.23 1.66
C PRO A 237 4.86 -2.63 2.15
N ALA A 238 5.46 -3.67 1.58
CA ALA A 238 5.25 -5.06 1.99
C ALA A 238 5.84 -5.33 3.38
N ILE A 239 5.40 -6.38 4.09
CA ILE A 239 5.91 -6.73 5.43
C ILE A 239 7.45 -6.74 5.46
N LYS A 240 8.11 -7.36 4.48
CA LYS A 240 9.57 -7.39 4.40
C LYS A 240 10.20 -6.01 4.26
N HIS A 241 9.54 -5.08 3.55
CA HIS A 241 9.97 -3.69 3.41
C HIS A 241 9.78 -2.93 4.72
N LEU A 242 8.60 -3.07 5.35
CA LEU A 242 8.32 -2.46 6.64
C LEU A 242 9.35 -2.85 7.70
N ARG A 243 9.60 -4.15 7.87
CA ARG A 243 10.59 -4.67 8.82
C ARG A 243 12.01 -4.22 8.53
N LYS A 244 12.42 -4.15 7.24
CA LYS A 244 13.71 -3.59 6.84
C LYS A 244 13.85 -2.13 7.26
N GLU A 245 12.84 -1.31 7.00
CA GLU A 245 12.88 0.13 7.32
C GLU A 245 12.86 0.37 8.83
N ILE A 246 12.06 -0.37 9.60
CA ILE A 246 12.06 -0.33 11.06
C ILE A 246 13.47 -0.63 11.59
N ALA A 247 14.06 -1.73 11.15
CA ALA A 247 15.40 -2.12 11.60
C ALA A 247 16.46 -1.07 11.25
N ARG A 248 16.40 -0.47 10.05
CA ARG A 248 17.32 0.60 9.63
C ARG A 248 17.18 1.84 10.50
N LEU A 249 15.95 2.33 10.68
CA LEU A 249 15.68 3.55 11.45
C LEU A 249 16.02 3.37 12.92
N SER A 250 15.69 2.22 13.53
CA SER A 250 16.05 1.92 14.92
C SER A 250 17.56 1.83 15.14
N ALA A 251 18.34 1.40 14.13
CA ALA A 251 19.80 1.36 14.24
C ALA A 251 20.44 2.75 14.14
N GLU A 252 19.82 3.70 13.43
CA GLU A 252 20.30 5.08 13.33
C GLU A 252 20.10 5.89 14.62
N GLU A 253 19.17 5.46 15.49
CA GLU A 253 18.89 6.09 16.79
C GLU A 253 19.76 5.57 17.93
N MET A 254 20.45 4.43 17.76
CA MET A 254 21.35 3.91 18.78
C MET A 254 22.68 4.72 18.75
N PRO A 255 23.00 5.47 19.83
CA PRO A 255 24.31 6.13 19.92
C PRO A 255 25.40 5.08 19.91
N ALA A 256 26.50 5.36 19.16
CA ALA A 256 27.69 4.52 19.07
C ALA A 256 28.43 4.45 20.41
#